data_907a96c703142ad3973c19308fb6e46b
#
_entry.id   907a96c703142ad3973c19308fb6e46b
#
_cell.length_a   1.000
_cell.length_b   1.000
_cell.length_c   1.000
_cell.angle_alpha   90.00
_cell.angle_beta   90.00
_cell.angle_gamma   90.00
#
_symmetry.space_group_name_H-M   'P 1'
#
loop_
_entity.id
_entity.type
_entity.pdbx_description
1 polymer ?
#
loop_
_entity_poly.entity_id
_entity_poly.type
_entity_poly.pdbx_seq_one_letter_code
_entity_poly.pdbx_strand_id
1 'polypeptide(L)'
;MHFKKKKGGYTMKRLKNSQMLIGILTVFAVCFMYQQTSLAHSPNDVKLSYDSQSQMLDVTITHKSPFPSTHYIKSVEIKKNGSVVSTDKYENQPDQATYTYSYKVPATAGETLEVKASCNLYGSKTTNLTVEK
;
A
#
# COMPACT_ATOMS: atom_id res chain seq x y z
N MET A 1 3.74 -79.96 -16.79
CA MET A 1 3.49 -78.94 -15.73
C MET A 1 3.81 -77.57 -16.31
N HIS A 2 2.77 -76.77 -16.72
CA HIS A 2 2.97 -75.45 -17.28
C HIS A 2 2.84 -74.38 -16.19
N PHE A 3 3.92 -73.67 -15.89
CA PHE A 3 3.88 -72.52 -15.01
C PHE A 3 3.46 -71.27 -15.79
N LYS A 4 2.25 -70.75 -15.51
CA LYS A 4 1.73 -69.50 -16.06
C LYS A 4 2.30 -68.33 -15.23
N LYS A 5 3.20 -67.56 -15.83
CA LYS A 5 3.78 -66.34 -15.22
C LYS A 5 2.71 -65.23 -15.26
N LYS A 6 2.15 -64.85 -14.08
CA LYS A 6 1.31 -63.65 -13.95
C LYS A 6 2.18 -62.41 -14.09
N LYS A 7 2.01 -61.64 -15.17
CA LYS A 7 2.51 -60.27 -15.27
C LYS A 7 1.56 -59.37 -14.48
N GLY A 8 1.96 -58.95 -13.27
CA GLY A 8 1.23 -58.01 -12.45
C GLY A 8 1.42 -56.59 -12.98
N GLY A 9 0.32 -55.91 -13.35
CA GLY A 9 0.33 -54.56 -13.82
C GLY A 9 0.54 -53.55 -12.70
N TYR A 10 1.67 -52.87 -12.74
CA TYR A 10 2.01 -51.76 -11.81
C TYR A 10 2.01 -50.37 -12.46
N THR A 11 1.36 -50.19 -13.61
CA THR A 11 1.48 -48.96 -14.40
C THR A 11 0.40 -47.91 -14.16
N MET A 12 -0.72 -48.23 -13.48
CA MET A 12 -1.82 -47.27 -13.35
C MET A 12 -1.77 -46.32 -12.15
N LYS A 13 -0.99 -46.60 -11.11
CA LYS A 13 -0.91 -45.71 -9.94
C LYS A 13 -0.02 -44.48 -10.17
N ARG A 14 1.00 -44.54 -11.00
CA ARG A 14 1.89 -43.41 -11.28
C ARG A 14 1.23 -42.28 -12.10
N LEU A 15 0.35 -42.64 -13.02
CA LEU A 15 -0.36 -41.64 -13.85
C LEU A 15 -1.37 -40.81 -13.04
N LYS A 16 -2.08 -41.42 -12.07
CA LYS A 16 -3.03 -40.70 -11.22
C LYS A 16 -2.35 -39.69 -10.31
N ASN A 17 -1.20 -40.00 -9.75
CA ASN A 17 -0.44 -39.08 -8.90
C ASN A 17 0.17 -37.92 -9.68
N SER A 18 0.60 -38.16 -10.92
CA SER A 18 1.13 -37.12 -11.82
C SER A 18 0.07 -36.10 -12.22
N GLN A 19 -1.13 -36.56 -12.57
CA GLN A 19 -2.23 -35.67 -12.93
C GLN A 19 -2.74 -34.88 -11.72
N MET A 20 -2.74 -35.47 -10.53
CA MET A 20 -3.08 -34.78 -9.28
C MET A 20 -2.04 -33.72 -8.92
N LEU A 21 -0.76 -34.00 -9.07
CA LEU A 21 0.33 -33.03 -8.89
C LEU A 21 0.27 -31.86 -9.88
N ILE A 22 0.00 -32.13 -11.14
CA ILE A 22 -0.17 -31.11 -12.19
C ILE A 22 -1.38 -30.23 -11.86
N GLY A 23 -2.50 -30.80 -11.42
CA GLY A 23 -3.69 -30.06 -11.01
C GLY A 23 -3.44 -29.13 -9.80
N ILE A 24 -2.69 -29.59 -8.81
CA ILE A 24 -2.31 -28.78 -7.65
C ILE A 24 -1.37 -27.66 -8.05
N LEU A 25 -0.38 -27.93 -8.93
CA LEU A 25 0.56 -26.92 -9.42
C LEU A 25 -0.13 -25.81 -10.23
N THR A 26 -1.11 -26.17 -11.06
CA THR A 26 -1.88 -25.19 -11.83
C THR A 26 -2.79 -24.33 -10.95
N VAL A 27 -3.40 -24.88 -9.91
CA VAL A 27 -4.21 -24.12 -8.94
C VAL A 27 -3.31 -23.14 -8.17
N PHE A 28 -2.11 -23.55 -7.75
CA PHE A 28 -1.13 -22.67 -7.10
C PHE A 28 -0.66 -21.54 -8.04
N ALA A 29 -0.36 -21.84 -9.30
CA ALA A 29 0.06 -20.84 -10.28
C ALA A 29 -1.05 -19.81 -10.56
N VAL A 30 -2.30 -20.24 -10.63
CA VAL A 30 -3.45 -19.35 -10.81
C VAL A 30 -3.68 -18.47 -9.59
N CYS A 31 -3.55 -18.99 -8.36
CA CYS A 31 -3.65 -18.19 -7.13
C CYS A 31 -2.57 -17.10 -7.04
N PHE A 32 -1.36 -17.33 -7.55
CA PHE A 32 -0.30 -16.30 -7.57
C PHE A 32 -0.56 -15.16 -8.55
N MET A 33 -1.37 -15.37 -9.59
CA MET A 33 -1.73 -14.32 -10.56
C MET A 33 -2.79 -13.33 -10.06
N TYR A 34 -3.48 -13.63 -8.96
CA TYR A 34 -4.53 -12.76 -8.39
C TYR A 34 -4.05 -11.83 -7.27
N GLN A 35 -2.75 -11.70 -7.06
CA GLN A 35 -2.21 -10.67 -6.15
C GLN A 35 -2.25 -9.30 -6.83
N GLN A 36 -3.45 -8.81 -7.12
CA GLN A 36 -3.64 -7.41 -7.46
C GLN A 36 -3.48 -6.60 -6.17
N THR A 37 -2.36 -5.92 -6.04
CA THR A 37 -2.19 -4.89 -5.03
C THR A 37 -3.27 -3.84 -5.27
N SER A 38 -4.25 -3.79 -4.40
CA SER A 38 -5.32 -2.80 -4.43
C SER A 38 -4.75 -1.42 -4.04
N LEU A 39 -4.09 -0.76 -4.99
CA LEU A 39 -3.63 0.63 -4.87
C LEU A 39 -4.78 1.63 -5.15
N ALA A 40 -5.99 1.13 -5.43
CA ALA A 40 -7.12 1.93 -5.88
C ALA A 40 -7.62 2.98 -4.88
N HIS A 41 -7.25 2.87 -3.59
CA HIS A 41 -7.71 3.75 -2.52
C HIS A 41 -6.60 4.52 -1.80
N SER A 42 -5.33 4.24 -2.10
CA SER A 42 -4.21 5.02 -1.59
C SER A 42 -4.16 6.40 -2.25
N PRO A 43 -3.64 7.43 -1.56
CA PRO A 43 -3.33 8.70 -2.22
C PRO A 43 -2.45 8.48 -3.45
N ASN A 44 -2.78 9.13 -4.56
CA ASN A 44 -2.01 9.06 -5.79
C ASN A 44 -0.64 9.71 -5.59
N ASP A 45 -0.63 10.87 -4.90
CA ASP A 45 0.59 11.61 -4.61
C ASP A 45 0.48 12.38 -3.29
N VAL A 46 1.64 12.61 -2.65
CA VAL A 46 1.81 13.46 -1.47
C VAL A 46 3.09 14.26 -1.68
N LYS A 47 2.94 15.58 -1.87
CA LYS A 47 4.06 16.52 -2.02
C LYS A 47 4.22 17.35 -0.77
N LEU A 48 5.46 17.59 -0.37
CA LEU A 48 5.81 18.39 0.79
C LEU A 48 6.55 19.65 0.35
N SER A 49 6.21 20.78 0.97
CA SER A 49 6.97 22.02 0.91
C SER A 49 7.12 22.57 2.32
N TYR A 50 8.30 23.03 2.69
CA TYR A 50 8.57 23.56 4.01
C TYR A 50 9.15 24.98 3.93
N ASP A 51 8.51 25.89 4.64
CA ASP A 51 9.02 27.25 4.83
C ASP A 51 9.70 27.38 6.20
N SER A 52 11.02 27.53 6.19
CA SER A 52 11.84 27.64 7.40
C SER A 52 11.57 28.93 8.17
N GLN A 53 11.13 30.01 7.54
CA GLN A 53 10.89 31.29 8.22
C GLN A 53 9.58 31.24 9.01
N SER A 54 8.51 30.76 8.40
CA SER A 54 7.22 30.59 9.05
C SER A 54 7.11 29.28 9.83
N GLN A 55 8.03 28.32 9.62
CA GLN A 55 7.99 26.94 10.13
C GLN A 55 6.69 26.22 9.73
N MET A 56 6.21 26.47 8.53
CA MET A 56 5.02 25.85 7.98
C MET A 56 5.40 24.73 7.03
N LEU A 57 4.77 23.57 7.23
CA LEU A 57 4.82 22.42 6.34
C LEU A 57 3.53 22.36 5.56
N ASP A 58 3.62 22.56 4.24
CA ASP A 58 2.51 22.35 3.33
C ASP A 58 2.52 20.91 2.79
N VAL A 59 1.40 20.24 2.96
CA VAL A 59 1.19 18.85 2.54
C VAL A 59 0.13 18.86 1.44
N THR A 60 0.55 18.77 0.19
CA THR A 60 -0.34 18.68 -0.97
C THR A 60 -0.64 17.23 -1.28
N ILE A 61 -1.90 16.83 -1.14
CA ILE A 61 -2.37 15.47 -1.33
C ILE A 61 -3.18 15.38 -2.61
N THR A 62 -2.81 14.46 -3.50
CA THR A 62 -3.63 14.07 -4.66
C THR A 62 -4.31 12.74 -4.34
N HIS A 63 -5.61 12.80 -4.09
CA HIS A 63 -6.44 11.64 -3.78
C HIS A 63 -7.79 11.78 -4.48
N LYS A 64 -7.94 11.08 -5.62
CA LYS A 64 -9.16 11.15 -6.42
C LYS A 64 -10.31 10.46 -5.73
N SER A 65 -11.33 11.22 -5.38
CA SER A 65 -12.57 10.70 -4.79
C SER A 65 -13.77 11.48 -5.34
N PRO A 66 -14.68 10.83 -6.07
CA PRO A 66 -15.93 11.46 -6.51
C PRO A 66 -16.90 11.71 -5.34
N PHE A 67 -16.68 11.09 -4.18
CA PHE A 67 -17.52 11.18 -2.98
C PHE A 67 -16.68 11.51 -1.75
N PRO A 68 -16.22 12.78 -1.58
CA PRO A 68 -15.29 13.18 -0.51
C PRO A 68 -15.78 12.97 0.93
N SER A 69 -17.08 12.81 1.14
CA SER A 69 -17.68 12.54 2.45
C SER A 69 -17.66 11.05 2.84
N THR A 70 -17.49 10.15 1.89
CA THR A 70 -17.49 8.69 2.14
C THR A 70 -16.17 8.01 1.79
N HIS A 71 -15.38 8.65 0.92
CA HIS A 71 -14.05 8.19 0.52
C HIS A 71 -13.08 9.37 0.60
N TYR A 72 -12.24 9.43 1.62
CA TYR A 72 -11.41 10.58 1.95
C TYR A 72 -10.11 10.16 2.67
N ILE A 73 -9.19 11.10 2.79
CA ILE A 73 -8.01 10.93 3.64
C ILE A 73 -8.44 11.13 5.10
N LYS A 74 -8.42 10.06 5.87
CA LYS A 74 -8.84 10.05 7.28
C LYS A 74 -7.81 10.58 8.25
N SER A 75 -6.52 10.56 7.89
CA SER A 75 -5.46 11.06 8.76
C SER A 75 -4.22 11.45 8.00
N VAL A 76 -3.55 12.46 8.53
CA VAL A 76 -2.19 12.87 8.18
C VAL A 76 -1.33 12.77 9.44
N GLU A 77 -0.34 11.89 9.43
CA GLU A 77 0.65 11.73 10.50
C GLU A 77 1.95 12.38 10.06
N ILE A 78 2.53 13.20 10.92
CA ILE A 78 3.80 13.90 10.69
C ILE A 78 4.81 13.41 11.71
N LYS A 79 5.98 12.98 11.22
CA LYS A 79 7.12 12.63 12.04
C LYS A 79 8.28 13.59 11.74
N LYS A 80 9.06 13.89 12.78
CA LYS A 80 10.33 14.60 12.68
C LYS A 80 11.44 13.69 13.22
N ASN A 81 12.45 13.44 12.40
CA ASN A 81 13.55 12.52 12.73
C ASN A 81 13.07 11.16 13.27
N GLY A 82 12.00 10.61 12.67
CA GLY A 82 11.41 9.34 13.05
C GLY A 82 10.40 9.36 14.21
N SER A 83 10.28 10.49 14.94
CA SER A 83 9.36 10.65 16.06
C SER A 83 8.07 11.35 15.62
N VAL A 84 6.91 10.82 15.99
CA VAL A 84 5.60 11.44 15.69
C VAL A 84 5.48 12.76 16.42
N VAL A 85 5.21 13.85 15.68
CA VAL A 85 5.01 15.21 16.20
C VAL A 85 3.58 15.70 16.04
N SER A 86 2.83 15.17 15.06
CA SER A 86 1.41 15.45 14.88
C SER A 86 0.69 14.27 14.23
N THR A 87 -0.59 14.11 14.56
CA THR A 87 -1.53 13.21 13.87
C THR A 87 -2.88 13.89 13.82
N ASP A 88 -3.25 14.39 12.65
CA ASP A 88 -4.50 15.07 12.41
C ASP A 88 -5.50 14.12 11.74
N LYS A 89 -6.75 14.15 12.20
CA LYS A 89 -7.83 13.27 11.72
C LYS A 89 -8.90 14.10 11.01
N TYR A 90 -9.45 13.54 9.95
CA TYR A 90 -10.46 14.15 9.09
C TYR A 90 -11.64 13.20 8.88
N GLU A 91 -12.82 13.74 8.65
CA GLU A 91 -14.05 13.00 8.35
C GLU A 91 -14.52 13.19 6.90
N ASN A 92 -13.84 14.06 6.17
CA ASN A 92 -14.03 14.32 4.74
C ASN A 92 -12.74 14.90 4.15
N GLN A 93 -12.71 15.08 2.83
CA GLN A 93 -11.65 15.86 2.18
C GLN A 93 -12.24 17.09 1.48
N PRO A 94 -11.47 18.20 1.42
CA PRO A 94 -12.00 19.47 0.94
C PRO A 94 -12.23 19.54 -0.57
N ASP A 95 -11.57 18.66 -1.35
CA ASP A 95 -11.66 18.63 -2.81
C ASP A 95 -11.72 17.17 -3.32
N GLN A 96 -12.25 16.98 -4.54
CA GLN A 96 -12.38 15.66 -5.16
C GLN A 96 -11.06 15.08 -5.71
N ALA A 97 -10.03 15.89 -5.83
CA ALA A 97 -8.79 15.48 -6.50
C ALA A 97 -7.51 15.87 -5.74
N THR A 98 -7.26 17.17 -5.57
CA THR A 98 -6.01 17.68 -5.00
C THR A 98 -6.28 18.85 -4.06
N TYR A 99 -5.68 18.82 -2.88
CA TYR A 99 -5.81 19.84 -1.86
C TYR A 99 -4.55 19.90 -0.99
N THR A 100 -4.40 21.00 -0.24
CA THR A 100 -3.24 21.22 0.63
C THR A 100 -3.69 21.49 2.06
N TYR A 101 -3.03 20.82 3.00
CA TYR A 101 -3.07 21.15 4.42
C TYR A 101 -1.76 21.79 4.85
N SER A 102 -1.83 22.78 5.73
CA SER A 102 -0.68 23.48 6.27
C SER A 102 -0.55 23.21 7.78
N TYR A 103 0.63 22.79 8.21
CA TYR A 103 0.91 22.43 9.59
C TYR A 103 2.06 23.26 10.13
N LYS A 104 1.93 23.74 11.37
CA LYS A 104 3.05 24.38 12.09
C LYS A 104 3.96 23.28 12.65
N VAL A 105 5.15 23.13 12.08
CA VAL A 105 6.11 22.11 12.47
C VAL A 105 7.46 22.78 12.70
N PRO A 106 7.86 23.11 13.94
CA PRO A 106 9.18 23.64 14.21
C PRO A 106 10.27 22.63 13.81
N ALA A 107 11.07 23.00 12.80
CA ALA A 107 12.19 22.19 12.33
C ALA A 107 13.34 23.08 11.87
N THR A 108 14.56 22.55 11.96
CA THR A 108 15.82 23.21 11.58
C THR A 108 16.46 22.50 10.39
N ALA A 109 17.38 23.20 9.72
CA ALA A 109 18.11 22.65 8.58
C ALA A 109 18.77 21.31 8.94
N GLY A 110 18.62 20.32 8.05
CA GLY A 110 19.13 18.95 8.21
C GLY A 110 18.15 17.98 8.88
N GLU A 111 17.06 18.47 9.51
CA GLU A 111 16.04 17.58 10.06
C GLU A 111 15.17 16.98 8.94
N THR A 112 14.72 15.76 9.14
CA THR A 112 13.85 15.06 8.19
C THR A 112 12.41 15.07 8.70
N LEU A 113 11.51 15.53 7.84
CA LEU A 113 10.05 15.44 8.02
C LEU A 113 9.53 14.30 7.19
N GLU A 114 8.77 13.40 7.81
CA GLU A 114 8.05 12.30 7.15
C GLU A 114 6.55 12.53 7.31
N VAL A 115 5.81 12.46 6.22
CA VAL A 115 4.36 12.60 6.23
C VAL A 115 3.71 11.36 5.66
N LYS A 116 2.77 10.78 6.41
CA LYS A 116 1.94 9.66 6.00
C LYS A 116 0.49 10.08 5.91
N ALA A 117 -0.07 10.09 4.71
CA ALA A 117 -1.49 10.29 4.45
C ALA A 117 -2.20 8.94 4.29
N SER A 118 -3.29 8.71 5.03
CA SER A 118 -4.02 7.43 5.06
C SER A 118 -5.48 7.62 4.63
N CYS A 119 -5.92 6.80 3.67
CA CYS A 119 -7.32 6.75 3.22
C CYS A 119 -8.20 6.03 4.26
N ASN A 120 -9.47 6.43 4.37
CA ASN A 120 -10.44 5.81 5.28
C ASN A 120 -10.87 4.41 4.84
N LEU A 121 -10.79 4.10 3.56
CA LEU A 121 -11.10 2.77 3.03
C LEU A 121 -9.87 1.88 3.10
N TYR A 122 -8.86 2.13 2.27
CA TYR A 122 -7.62 1.34 2.23
C TYR A 122 -6.44 2.18 1.76
N GLY A 123 -5.26 1.82 2.27
CA GLY A 123 -3.99 2.31 1.79
C GLY A 123 -3.54 3.64 2.37
N SER A 124 -2.28 3.90 2.21
CA SER A 124 -1.60 5.13 2.63
C SER A 124 -0.42 5.42 1.73
N LYS A 125 0.04 6.67 1.73
CA LYS A 125 1.28 7.08 1.07
C LYS A 125 2.13 7.87 2.05
N THR A 126 3.43 7.57 2.05
CA THR A 126 4.44 8.23 2.88
C THR A 126 5.42 8.97 1.98
N THR A 127 5.78 10.19 2.36
CA THR A 127 6.75 11.04 1.67
C THR A 127 7.66 11.71 2.71
N ASN A 128 8.94 11.86 2.36
CA ASN A 128 9.93 12.50 3.22
C ASN A 128 10.45 13.79 2.58
N LEU A 129 10.82 14.75 3.43
CA LEU A 129 11.50 15.98 3.06
C LEU A 129 12.61 16.26 4.08
N THR A 130 13.81 16.61 3.61
CA THR A 130 14.86 17.14 4.46
C THR A 130 14.79 18.66 4.42
N VAL A 131 14.77 19.29 5.59
CA VAL A 131 14.71 20.75 5.70
C VAL A 131 16.04 21.34 5.22
N GLU A 132 15.96 22.19 4.21
CA GLU A 132 17.13 22.89 3.65
C GLU A 132 17.53 24.10 4.49
N LYS A 133 18.74 24.61 4.23
CA LYS A 133 19.28 25.82 4.89
C LYS A 133 18.66 27.07 4.32
#